data_02c80f2d7bc2b251b78c23939647d86f
#
_entry.id   02c80f2d7bc2b251b78c23939647d86f
#
_cell.length_a   1.000
_cell.length_b   1.000
_cell.length_c   1.000
_cell.angle_alpha   90.00
_cell.angle_beta   90.00
_cell.angle_gamma   90.00
#
_symmetry.space_group_name_H-M   'P 1'
#
loop_
_entity.id
_entity.type
_entity.pdbx_description
1 polymer ?
#
loop_
_entity_poly.entity_id
_entity_poly.type
_entity_poly.pdbx_seq_one_letter_code
_entity_poly.pdbx_strand_id
1 'polypeptide(L)'
;MPAIDLARLKKQTARLADSFDQPSVFLRELREILEFYVNRTLRSQSVAPSSVLPTYRTPVVVLRQIEKELGSLAERQPVRALGLADALWDEGWLETKLIAAFLLGRIPPQEERLLARLTAWTQAVRDPEVRAALLTTSLTRLRRETPDLFLILVKEWLHPARQRMWSNGIQALMPLISSPDFDNLPPIFEIVEPILKTSPATLQYDLQELIIVLFEASPDETTFFLQEIIKGTRNPLPSVALRRMAPKLPQELQISLREILRQANTRTR
;
A
#
# COMPACT_ATOMS: atom_id res chain seq x y z
N MET A 1 3.08 29.17 -13.49
CA MET A 1 3.43 27.90 -14.14
C MET A 1 3.11 28.02 -15.61
N PRO A 2 3.99 27.68 -16.56
CA PRO A 2 3.56 27.55 -17.93
C PRO A 2 2.48 26.46 -17.98
N ALA A 3 1.34 26.78 -18.59
CA ALA A 3 0.25 25.85 -18.73
C ALA A 3 0.72 24.65 -19.56
N ILE A 4 0.50 23.42 -19.06
CA ILE A 4 0.78 22.22 -19.83
C ILE A 4 -0.24 22.15 -20.97
N ASP A 5 0.24 22.09 -22.20
CA ASP A 5 -0.61 21.86 -23.37
C ASP A 5 -1.14 20.41 -23.33
N LEU A 6 -2.38 20.28 -22.88
CA LEU A 6 -3.03 18.99 -22.73
C LEU A 6 -3.26 18.26 -24.07
N ALA A 7 -3.45 19.01 -25.18
CA ALA A 7 -3.62 18.41 -26.49
C ALA A 7 -2.32 17.76 -26.96
N ARG A 8 -1.20 18.47 -26.80
CA ARG A 8 0.13 17.94 -27.09
C ARG A 8 0.46 16.73 -26.20
N LEU A 9 0.20 16.84 -24.88
CA LEU A 9 0.44 15.75 -23.93
C LEU A 9 -0.33 14.49 -24.34
N LYS A 10 -1.62 14.60 -24.65
CA LYS A 10 -2.44 13.47 -25.11
C LYS A 10 -1.85 12.81 -26.37
N LYS A 11 -1.41 13.61 -27.34
CA LYS A 11 -0.80 13.06 -28.57
C LYS A 11 0.51 12.32 -28.27
N GLN A 12 1.34 12.86 -27.38
CA GLN A 12 2.61 12.22 -26.98
C GLN A 12 2.38 10.91 -26.23
N THR A 13 1.44 10.91 -25.25
CA THR A 13 1.14 9.70 -24.47
C THR A 13 0.41 8.63 -25.25
N ALA A 14 -0.43 8.99 -26.21
CA ALA A 14 -1.04 8.03 -27.16
C ALA A 14 0.05 7.35 -28.01
N ARG A 15 1.01 8.14 -28.54
CA ARG A 15 2.15 7.57 -29.29
C ARG A 15 3.02 6.66 -28.42
N LEU A 16 3.25 7.05 -27.14
CA LEU A 16 3.97 6.20 -26.18
C LEU A 16 3.27 4.85 -25.98
N ALA A 17 1.94 4.84 -25.96
CA ALA A 17 1.16 3.62 -25.83
C ALA A 17 1.31 2.67 -27.04
N ASP A 18 1.64 3.17 -28.23
CA ASP A 18 1.93 2.35 -29.42
C ASP A 18 3.18 1.47 -29.24
N SER A 19 4.12 1.88 -28.37
CA SER A 19 5.34 1.12 -28.05
C SER A 19 5.20 0.20 -26.82
N PHE A 20 3.95 -0.03 -26.34
CA PHE A 20 3.67 -0.80 -25.11
C PHE A 20 4.26 -2.21 -25.08
N ASP A 21 4.36 -2.87 -26.21
CA ASP A 21 4.92 -4.23 -26.37
C ASP A 21 6.44 -4.25 -26.64
N GLN A 22 7.08 -3.07 -26.68
CA GLN A 22 8.51 -2.90 -26.95
C GLN A 22 9.18 -2.12 -25.81
N PRO A 23 9.51 -2.75 -24.66
CA PRO A 23 9.95 -2.05 -23.46
C PRO A 23 11.13 -1.09 -23.68
N SER A 24 12.11 -1.45 -24.50
CA SER A 24 13.28 -0.59 -24.78
C SER A 24 12.93 0.69 -25.56
N VAL A 25 11.99 0.60 -26.50
CA VAL A 25 11.47 1.76 -27.24
C VAL A 25 10.62 2.62 -26.31
N PHE A 26 9.72 1.98 -25.56
CA PHE A 26 8.87 2.65 -24.58
C PHE A 26 9.68 3.46 -23.57
N LEU A 27 10.70 2.88 -22.96
CA LEU A 27 11.55 3.55 -21.97
C LEU A 27 12.27 4.78 -22.55
N ARG A 28 12.75 4.70 -23.78
CA ARG A 28 13.36 5.85 -24.46
C ARG A 28 12.36 6.97 -24.68
N GLU A 29 11.17 6.67 -25.23
CA GLU A 29 10.12 7.65 -25.50
C GLU A 29 9.55 8.22 -24.19
N LEU A 30 9.38 7.39 -23.16
CA LEU A 30 8.98 7.84 -21.84
C LEU A 30 9.97 8.86 -21.27
N ARG A 31 11.28 8.58 -21.35
CA ARG A 31 12.31 9.49 -20.87
C ARG A 31 12.23 10.84 -21.57
N GLU A 32 12.05 10.88 -22.89
CA GLU A 32 11.88 12.10 -23.65
C GLU A 32 10.67 12.91 -23.17
N ILE A 33 9.54 12.25 -22.86
CA ILE A 33 8.35 12.91 -22.30
C ILE A 33 8.63 13.44 -20.91
N LEU A 34 9.21 12.65 -20.01
CA LEU A 34 9.48 13.07 -18.63
C LEU A 34 10.44 14.26 -18.61
N GLU A 35 11.52 14.24 -19.39
CA GLU A 35 12.48 15.33 -19.54
C GLU A 35 11.85 16.59 -20.13
N PHE A 36 10.95 16.46 -21.10
CA PHE A 36 10.26 17.60 -21.70
C PHE A 36 9.36 18.34 -20.69
N TYR A 37 8.67 17.60 -19.82
CA TYR A 37 7.76 18.14 -18.82
C TYR A 37 8.39 18.40 -17.45
N VAL A 38 9.71 18.34 -17.32
CA VAL A 38 10.41 18.66 -16.07
C VAL A 38 9.98 20.01 -15.52
N ASN A 39 9.52 20.04 -14.27
CA ASN A 39 9.20 21.29 -13.60
C ASN A 39 10.45 21.93 -13.00
N ARG A 40 11.11 22.80 -13.77
CA ARG A 40 12.33 23.51 -13.35
C ARG A 40 12.09 24.61 -12.31
N THR A 41 10.84 24.96 -12.02
CA THR A 41 10.48 26.03 -11.08
C THR A 41 10.24 25.56 -9.66
N LEU A 42 10.15 24.27 -9.42
CA LEU A 42 10.13 23.70 -8.08
C LEU A 42 11.53 23.81 -7.47
N ARG A 43 11.85 25.00 -6.93
CA ARG A 43 12.91 25.11 -5.93
C ARG A 43 12.51 24.20 -4.79
N SER A 44 13.47 23.41 -4.29
CA SER A 44 13.30 22.61 -3.09
C SER A 44 12.85 23.55 -1.95
N GLN A 45 11.54 23.64 -1.72
CA GLN A 45 11.06 24.11 -0.44
C GLN A 45 11.60 23.12 0.59
N SER A 46 12.06 23.61 1.72
CA SER A 46 12.81 22.93 2.78
C SER A 46 12.06 21.79 3.52
N VAL A 47 11.20 21.09 2.83
CA VAL A 47 10.61 19.82 3.29
C VAL A 47 11.53 18.71 2.79
N ALA A 48 11.93 17.81 3.68
CA ALA A 48 12.72 16.63 3.31
C ALA A 48 12.07 15.94 2.10
N PRO A 49 12.86 15.56 1.06
CA PRO A 49 12.30 14.91 -0.11
C PRO A 49 11.56 13.66 0.32
N SER A 50 10.34 13.47 -0.18
CA SER A 50 9.50 12.29 0.09
C SER A 50 10.09 11.00 -0.49
N SER A 51 10.94 11.13 -1.50
CA SER A 51 11.63 10.03 -2.20
C SER A 51 13.14 10.12 -2.04
N VAL A 52 13.81 8.97 -1.92
CA VAL A 52 15.27 8.83 -1.95
C VAL A 52 15.80 8.51 -3.35
N LEU A 53 14.91 8.28 -4.31
CA LEU A 53 15.25 7.98 -5.70
C LEU A 53 15.49 9.26 -6.51
N PRO A 54 16.29 9.18 -7.58
CA PRO A 54 16.31 10.25 -8.57
C PRO A 54 14.93 10.44 -9.18
N THR A 55 14.57 11.70 -9.42
CA THR A 55 13.25 12.08 -9.95
C THR A 55 13.40 13.06 -11.10
N TYR A 56 12.58 12.92 -12.14
CA TYR A 56 12.41 13.90 -13.19
C TYR A 56 11.65 15.13 -12.72
N ARG A 57 11.01 15.08 -11.54
CA ARG A 57 10.11 16.13 -11.04
C ARG A 57 8.98 16.43 -12.01
N THR A 58 8.48 15.41 -12.65
CA THR A 58 7.39 15.51 -13.62
C THR A 58 6.08 15.86 -12.92
N PRO A 59 5.29 16.84 -13.44
CA PRO A 59 3.99 17.15 -12.89
C PRO A 59 3.06 15.94 -12.86
N VAL A 60 2.30 15.77 -11.78
CA VAL A 60 1.38 14.62 -11.59
C VAL A 60 0.38 14.47 -12.75
N VAL A 61 -0.05 15.55 -13.38
CA VAL A 61 -0.96 15.50 -14.54
C VAL A 61 -0.36 14.74 -15.73
N VAL A 62 0.95 14.77 -15.90
CA VAL A 62 1.65 14.04 -16.98
C VAL A 62 1.61 12.54 -16.66
N LEU A 63 1.96 12.14 -15.43
CA LEU A 63 1.91 10.74 -15.01
C LEU A 63 0.49 10.18 -15.11
N ARG A 64 -0.51 10.91 -14.64
CA ARG A 64 -1.93 10.50 -14.77
C ARG A 64 -2.38 10.32 -16.22
N GLN A 65 -1.89 11.15 -17.15
CA GLN A 65 -2.22 11.00 -18.55
C GLN A 65 -1.55 9.74 -19.14
N ILE A 66 -0.29 9.45 -18.77
CA ILE A 66 0.38 8.20 -19.15
C ILE A 66 -0.38 6.99 -18.59
N GLU A 67 -0.70 6.99 -17.31
CA GLU A 67 -1.48 5.94 -16.65
C GLU A 67 -2.83 5.69 -17.33
N LYS A 68 -3.50 6.77 -17.74
CA LYS A 68 -4.78 6.68 -18.45
C LYS A 68 -4.67 5.93 -19.78
N GLU A 69 -3.63 6.21 -20.58
CA GLU A 69 -3.40 5.53 -21.86
C GLU A 69 -3.00 4.05 -21.65
N LEU A 70 -2.20 3.76 -20.63
CA LEU A 70 -1.68 2.42 -20.36
C LEU A 70 -2.69 1.48 -19.69
N GLY A 71 -3.67 2.02 -18.94
CA GLY A 71 -4.55 1.22 -18.09
C GLY A 71 -5.30 0.13 -18.84
N SER A 72 -5.96 0.46 -19.95
CA SER A 72 -6.71 -0.49 -20.76
C SER A 72 -5.81 -1.50 -21.52
N LEU A 73 -4.59 -1.11 -21.83
CA LEU A 73 -3.59 -2.00 -22.45
C LEU A 73 -3.12 -3.05 -21.45
N ALA A 74 -2.82 -2.64 -20.22
CA ALA A 74 -2.40 -3.55 -19.16
C ALA A 74 -3.47 -4.60 -18.84
N GLU A 75 -4.74 -4.22 -18.85
CA GLU A 75 -5.85 -5.15 -18.64
C GLU A 75 -5.99 -6.19 -19.75
N ARG A 76 -5.82 -5.76 -20.99
CA ARG A 76 -5.99 -6.63 -22.18
C ARG A 76 -4.76 -7.47 -22.50
N GLN A 77 -3.58 -7.04 -22.08
CA GLN A 77 -2.30 -7.66 -22.40
C GLN A 77 -1.44 -7.88 -21.14
N PRO A 78 -1.91 -8.69 -20.17
CA PRO A 78 -1.28 -8.79 -18.84
C PRO A 78 0.18 -9.25 -18.88
N VAL A 79 0.52 -10.19 -19.76
CA VAL A 79 1.90 -10.70 -19.91
C VAL A 79 2.84 -9.60 -20.41
N ARG A 80 2.40 -8.79 -21.38
CA ARG A 80 3.20 -7.66 -21.88
C ARG A 80 3.29 -6.55 -20.86
N ALA A 81 2.18 -6.26 -20.15
CA ALA A 81 2.15 -5.30 -19.06
C ALA A 81 3.15 -5.66 -17.96
N LEU A 82 3.24 -6.95 -17.60
CA LEU A 82 4.20 -7.43 -16.61
C LEU A 82 5.65 -7.25 -17.09
N GLY A 83 5.93 -7.58 -18.35
CA GLY A 83 7.25 -7.36 -18.94
C GLY A 83 7.65 -5.88 -19.01
N LEU A 84 6.71 -5.00 -19.35
CA LEU A 84 6.93 -3.55 -19.34
C LEU A 84 7.12 -3.04 -17.91
N ALA A 85 6.34 -3.53 -16.95
CA ALA A 85 6.48 -3.16 -15.55
C ALA A 85 7.86 -3.56 -14.99
N ASP A 86 8.36 -4.77 -15.33
CA ASP A 86 9.71 -5.22 -14.98
C ASP A 86 10.78 -4.24 -15.54
N ALA A 87 10.70 -3.89 -16.81
CA ALA A 87 11.65 -2.96 -17.44
C ALA A 87 11.63 -1.55 -16.81
N LEU A 88 10.42 -1.02 -16.51
CA LEU A 88 10.27 0.24 -15.80
C LEU A 88 10.80 0.20 -14.36
N TRP A 89 10.65 -0.93 -13.69
CA TRP A 89 11.15 -1.12 -12.34
C TRP A 89 12.67 -1.07 -12.27
N ASP A 90 13.35 -1.60 -13.27
CA ASP A 90 14.81 -1.68 -13.34
C ASP A 90 15.47 -0.34 -13.67
N GLU A 91 14.74 0.65 -14.24
CA GLU A 91 15.27 1.98 -14.57
C GLU A 91 15.73 2.80 -13.35
N GLY A 92 15.22 2.53 -12.15
CA GLY A 92 15.70 3.15 -10.91
C GLY A 92 15.26 4.59 -10.66
N TRP A 93 14.36 5.17 -11.47
CA TRP A 93 13.76 6.49 -11.26
C TRP A 93 12.42 6.39 -10.54
N LEU A 94 12.07 7.44 -9.77
CA LEU A 94 10.80 7.47 -9.05
C LEU A 94 9.61 7.28 -9.99
N GLU A 95 9.51 8.09 -11.04
CA GLU A 95 8.38 8.09 -11.97
C GLU A 95 8.22 6.75 -12.67
N THR A 96 9.32 6.11 -13.08
CA THR A 96 9.26 4.80 -13.73
C THR A 96 8.75 3.71 -12.78
N LYS A 97 9.19 3.74 -11.50
CA LYS A 97 8.69 2.80 -10.48
C LYS A 97 7.23 3.05 -10.12
N LEU A 98 6.76 4.29 -10.12
CA LEU A 98 5.34 4.60 -9.89
C LEU A 98 4.48 4.08 -11.04
N ILE A 99 4.92 4.25 -12.30
CA ILE A 99 4.22 3.69 -13.47
C ILE A 99 4.23 2.15 -13.42
N ALA A 100 5.34 1.53 -13.01
CA ALA A 100 5.43 0.09 -12.82
C ALA A 100 4.41 -0.41 -11.77
N ALA A 101 4.33 0.26 -10.62
CA ALA A 101 3.35 -0.05 -9.59
C ALA A 101 1.90 0.12 -10.09
N PHE A 102 1.63 1.16 -10.90
CA PHE A 102 0.34 1.35 -11.55
C PHE A 102 -0.01 0.18 -12.48
N LEU A 103 0.93 -0.25 -13.33
CA LEU A 103 0.70 -1.38 -14.25
C LEU A 103 0.33 -2.66 -13.49
N LEU A 104 1.04 -2.98 -12.38
CA LEU A 104 0.68 -4.14 -11.54
C LEU A 104 -0.75 -4.06 -11.04
N GLY A 105 -1.22 -2.85 -10.67
CA GLY A 105 -2.59 -2.63 -10.20
C GLY A 105 -3.67 -2.74 -11.28
N ARG A 106 -3.29 -2.87 -12.56
CA ARG A 106 -4.21 -3.04 -13.72
C ARG A 106 -4.20 -4.47 -14.26
N ILE A 107 -3.17 -5.25 -13.97
CA ILE A 107 -3.06 -6.65 -14.40
C ILE A 107 -4.14 -7.48 -13.69
N PRO A 108 -4.84 -8.38 -14.43
CA PRO A 108 -5.80 -9.30 -13.82
C PRO A 108 -5.18 -10.18 -12.74
N PRO A 109 -5.89 -10.43 -11.61
CA PRO A 109 -5.39 -11.26 -10.51
C PRO A 109 -5.01 -12.69 -10.88
N GLN A 110 -5.51 -13.19 -12.01
CA GLN A 110 -5.25 -14.55 -12.52
C GLN A 110 -3.85 -14.69 -13.18
N GLU A 111 -3.11 -13.59 -13.39
CA GLU A 111 -1.74 -13.68 -13.90
C GLU A 111 -0.82 -14.29 -12.81
N GLU A 112 -0.33 -15.50 -13.06
CA GLU A 112 0.42 -16.30 -12.06
C GLU A 112 1.64 -15.59 -11.47
N ARG A 113 2.32 -14.76 -12.27
CA ARG A 113 3.55 -14.06 -11.85
C ARG A 113 3.27 -12.77 -11.09
N LEU A 114 2.03 -12.27 -11.06
CA LEU A 114 1.67 -11.01 -10.43
C LEU A 114 1.95 -11.03 -8.93
N LEU A 115 1.49 -12.05 -8.21
CA LEU A 115 1.65 -12.16 -6.75
C LEU A 115 3.13 -12.27 -6.35
N ALA A 116 3.92 -13.00 -7.13
CA ALA A 116 5.37 -13.10 -6.93
C ALA A 116 6.06 -11.73 -7.09
N ARG A 117 5.68 -10.94 -8.11
CA ARG A 117 6.21 -9.58 -8.31
C ARG A 117 5.81 -8.63 -7.21
N LEU A 118 4.53 -8.62 -6.81
CA LEU A 118 4.03 -7.82 -5.69
C LEU A 118 4.83 -8.10 -4.41
N THR A 119 5.04 -9.37 -4.07
CA THR A 119 5.83 -9.76 -2.91
C THR A 119 7.29 -9.35 -3.03
N ALA A 120 7.95 -9.67 -4.13
CA ALA A 120 9.36 -9.38 -4.33
C ALA A 120 9.66 -7.87 -4.29
N TRP A 121 8.85 -7.06 -4.98
CA TRP A 121 9.06 -5.61 -5.01
C TRP A 121 8.73 -4.95 -3.67
N THR A 122 7.64 -5.37 -3.00
CA THR A 122 7.28 -4.88 -1.67
C THR A 122 8.35 -5.23 -0.63
N GLN A 123 9.01 -6.38 -0.75
CA GLN A 123 10.12 -6.78 0.11
C GLN A 123 11.41 -5.99 -0.16
N ALA A 124 11.67 -5.66 -1.43
CA ALA A 124 12.90 -5.00 -1.86
C ALA A 124 12.85 -3.48 -1.73
N VAL A 125 11.67 -2.85 -1.80
CA VAL A 125 11.52 -1.39 -1.83
C VAL A 125 12.06 -0.72 -0.56
N ARG A 126 12.78 0.40 -0.76
CA ARG A 126 13.28 1.25 0.34
C ARG A 126 12.69 2.66 0.28
N ASP A 127 12.25 3.08 -0.90
CA ASP A 127 11.68 4.39 -1.12
C ASP A 127 10.25 4.47 -0.57
N PRO A 128 9.91 5.49 0.24
CA PRO A 128 8.60 5.61 0.87
C PRO A 128 7.45 5.81 -0.13
N GLU A 129 7.66 6.60 -1.20
CA GLU A 129 6.63 6.87 -2.20
C GLU A 129 6.32 5.64 -3.04
N VAL A 130 7.37 4.95 -3.49
CA VAL A 130 7.22 3.69 -4.24
C VAL A 130 6.56 2.63 -3.35
N ARG A 131 6.96 2.55 -2.08
CA ARG A 131 6.34 1.63 -1.10
C ARG A 131 4.85 1.93 -0.95
N ALA A 132 4.48 3.20 -0.78
CA ALA A 132 3.07 3.58 -0.70
C ALA A 132 2.30 3.19 -1.97
N ALA A 133 2.87 3.42 -3.17
CA ALA A 133 2.27 3.02 -4.44
C ALA A 133 2.10 1.49 -4.55
N LEU A 134 3.08 0.70 -4.11
CA LEU A 134 2.98 -0.77 -4.07
C LEU A 134 1.88 -1.25 -3.13
N LEU A 135 1.71 -0.62 -1.95
CA LEU A 135 0.72 -1.04 -0.96
C LEU A 135 -0.70 -0.53 -1.26
N THR A 136 -0.84 0.51 -2.07
CA THR A 136 -2.13 1.10 -2.44
C THR A 136 -2.49 0.81 -3.89
N THR A 137 -1.79 1.41 -4.84
CA THR A 137 -2.10 1.40 -6.27
C THR A 137 -1.97 0.01 -6.88
N SER A 138 -0.85 -0.69 -6.61
CA SER A 138 -0.60 -1.99 -7.24
C SER A 138 -1.52 -3.11 -6.74
N LEU A 139 -2.12 -2.96 -5.57
CA LEU A 139 -3.06 -3.93 -4.97
C LEU A 139 -4.54 -3.61 -5.26
N THR A 140 -4.84 -2.49 -5.95
CA THR A 140 -6.22 -2.01 -6.11
C THR A 140 -7.14 -3.05 -6.75
N ARG A 141 -6.71 -3.64 -7.86
CA ARG A 141 -7.53 -4.63 -8.57
C ARG A 141 -7.66 -5.93 -7.79
N LEU A 142 -6.56 -6.39 -7.19
CA LEU A 142 -6.54 -7.59 -6.36
C LEU A 142 -7.53 -7.47 -5.19
N ARG A 143 -7.51 -6.33 -4.47
CA ARG A 143 -8.45 -6.07 -3.36
C ARG A 143 -9.91 -6.06 -3.81
N ARG A 144 -10.19 -5.45 -4.96
CA ARG A 144 -11.56 -5.27 -5.45
C ARG A 144 -12.15 -6.53 -6.05
N GLU A 145 -11.38 -7.24 -6.89
CA GLU A 145 -11.90 -8.36 -7.68
C GLU A 145 -11.75 -9.72 -6.99
N THR A 146 -10.74 -9.87 -6.14
CA THR A 146 -10.41 -11.13 -5.46
C THR A 146 -9.94 -10.86 -4.02
N PRO A 147 -10.80 -10.33 -3.13
CA PRO A 147 -10.40 -10.00 -1.76
C PRO A 147 -9.85 -11.20 -0.99
N ASP A 148 -10.36 -12.40 -1.21
CA ASP A 148 -9.85 -13.63 -0.57
C ASP A 148 -8.39 -13.92 -0.97
N LEU A 149 -8.06 -13.77 -2.26
CA LEU A 149 -6.69 -13.95 -2.74
C LEU A 149 -5.76 -12.85 -2.19
N PHE A 150 -6.27 -11.62 -2.07
CA PHE A 150 -5.54 -10.53 -1.42
C PHE A 150 -5.26 -10.86 0.05
N LEU A 151 -6.24 -11.38 0.80
CA LEU A 151 -6.04 -11.77 2.21
C LEU A 151 -5.04 -12.92 2.36
N ILE A 152 -5.06 -13.89 1.45
CA ILE A 152 -4.05 -14.97 1.40
C ILE A 152 -2.64 -14.37 1.22
N LEU A 153 -2.46 -13.44 0.27
CA LEU A 153 -1.20 -12.76 0.04
C LEU A 153 -0.71 -12.00 1.28
N VAL A 154 -1.60 -11.24 1.91
CA VAL A 154 -1.26 -10.46 3.11
C VAL A 154 -0.97 -11.38 4.30
N LYS A 155 -1.71 -12.46 4.48
CA LYS A 155 -1.43 -13.49 5.51
C LYS A 155 -0.03 -14.07 5.35
N GLU A 156 0.42 -14.29 4.11
CA GLU A 156 1.79 -14.72 3.83
C GLU A 156 2.82 -13.64 4.22
N TRP A 157 2.55 -12.36 3.95
CA TRP A 157 3.43 -11.26 4.37
C TRP A 157 3.48 -11.09 5.89
N LEU A 158 2.38 -11.38 6.60
CA LEU A 158 2.26 -11.29 8.04
C LEU A 158 2.70 -12.58 8.77
N HIS A 159 3.19 -13.58 8.03
CA HIS A 159 3.69 -14.82 8.64
C HIS A 159 4.83 -14.53 9.63
N PRO A 160 4.88 -15.23 10.81
CA PRO A 160 5.87 -14.99 11.85
C PRO A 160 7.34 -15.02 11.38
N ALA A 161 7.66 -15.84 10.37
CA ALA A 161 9.00 -15.89 9.79
C ALA A 161 9.37 -14.67 8.93
N ARG A 162 8.41 -13.81 8.58
CA ARG A 162 8.59 -12.65 7.68
C ARG A 162 8.43 -11.31 8.39
N GLN A 163 8.98 -11.14 9.58
CA GLN A 163 8.78 -9.94 10.42
C GLN A 163 9.08 -8.62 9.70
N ARG A 164 10.03 -8.61 8.75
CA ARG A 164 10.35 -7.42 7.94
C ARG A 164 9.20 -6.99 7.02
N MET A 165 8.25 -7.87 6.73
CA MET A 165 7.07 -7.59 5.90
C MET A 165 5.85 -7.15 6.72
N TRP A 166 5.86 -7.27 8.03
CA TRP A 166 4.69 -7.03 8.88
C TRP A 166 4.12 -5.62 8.71
N SER A 167 4.99 -4.59 8.73
CA SER A 167 4.56 -3.21 8.48
C SER A 167 3.88 -3.06 7.10
N ASN A 168 4.43 -3.72 6.06
CA ASN A 168 3.85 -3.70 4.72
C ASN A 168 2.48 -4.41 4.68
N GLY A 169 2.37 -5.58 5.31
CA GLY A 169 1.11 -6.32 5.39
C GLY A 169 0.02 -5.55 6.13
N ILE A 170 0.36 -4.95 7.28
CA ILE A 170 -0.59 -4.11 8.05
C ILE A 170 -1.07 -2.92 7.20
N GLN A 171 -0.15 -2.19 6.58
CA GLN A 171 -0.51 -1.03 5.76
C GLN A 171 -1.31 -1.41 4.50
N ALA A 172 -1.07 -2.59 3.92
CA ALA A 172 -1.84 -3.10 2.78
C ALA A 172 -3.30 -3.41 3.13
N LEU A 173 -3.62 -3.76 4.40
CA LEU A 173 -4.98 -4.04 4.86
C LEU A 173 -5.84 -2.77 4.96
N MET A 174 -5.25 -1.63 5.33
CA MET A 174 -6.00 -0.41 5.64
C MET A 174 -6.94 0.03 4.51
N PRO A 175 -6.53 0.07 3.23
CA PRO A 175 -7.44 0.45 2.14
C PRO A 175 -8.56 -0.57 1.87
N LEU A 176 -8.42 -1.84 2.26
CA LEU A 176 -9.49 -2.82 2.18
C LEU A 176 -10.53 -2.56 3.28
N ILE A 177 -10.06 -2.40 4.52
CA ILE A 177 -10.92 -2.16 5.69
C ILE A 177 -11.71 -0.85 5.53
N SER A 178 -11.08 0.20 4.98
CA SER A 178 -11.72 1.49 4.71
C SER A 178 -12.64 1.48 3.49
N SER A 179 -12.74 0.37 2.75
CA SER A 179 -13.62 0.29 1.59
C SER A 179 -15.07 0.13 2.04
N PRO A 180 -16.01 0.96 1.54
CA PRO A 180 -17.43 0.84 1.91
C PRO A 180 -18.07 -0.47 1.42
N ASP A 181 -17.42 -1.15 0.46
CA ASP A 181 -17.90 -2.41 -0.10
C ASP A 181 -17.37 -3.64 0.67
N PHE A 182 -16.58 -3.43 1.73
CA PHE A 182 -15.98 -4.51 2.52
C PHE A 182 -16.46 -4.49 3.96
N ASP A 183 -17.16 -5.55 4.39
CA ASP A 183 -17.75 -5.71 5.72
C ASP A 183 -17.25 -6.95 6.47
N ASN A 184 -16.48 -7.83 5.81
CA ASN A 184 -16.05 -9.10 6.39
C ASN A 184 -14.74 -8.95 7.20
N LEU A 185 -14.82 -8.41 8.42
CA LEU A 185 -13.66 -8.18 9.30
C LEU A 185 -13.08 -9.45 9.97
N PRO A 186 -13.83 -10.52 10.29
CA PRO A 186 -13.29 -11.70 10.99
C PRO A 186 -12.01 -12.29 10.38
N PRO A 187 -11.86 -12.47 9.06
CA PRO A 187 -10.60 -12.95 8.48
C PRO A 187 -9.41 -12.01 8.73
N ILE A 188 -9.67 -10.69 8.81
CA ILE A 188 -8.63 -9.70 9.12
C ILE A 188 -8.19 -9.84 10.57
N PHE A 189 -9.14 -10.00 11.50
CA PHE A 189 -8.82 -10.24 12.91
C PHE A 189 -7.95 -11.48 13.09
N GLU A 190 -8.27 -12.59 12.42
CA GLU A 190 -7.46 -13.81 12.46
C GLU A 190 -6.02 -13.59 11.96
N ILE A 191 -5.86 -12.81 10.89
CA ILE A 191 -4.54 -12.54 10.28
C ILE A 191 -3.69 -11.65 11.20
N VAL A 192 -4.27 -10.66 11.88
CA VAL A 192 -3.52 -9.68 12.68
C VAL A 192 -3.39 -10.09 14.16
N GLU A 193 -4.18 -11.02 14.63
CA GLU A 193 -4.16 -11.51 16.02
C GLU A 193 -2.76 -11.92 16.52
N PRO A 194 -1.97 -12.74 15.79
CA PRO A 194 -0.65 -13.15 16.25
C PRO A 194 0.31 -11.97 16.44
N ILE A 195 0.19 -10.93 15.60
CA ILE A 195 1.03 -9.74 15.68
C ILE A 195 0.62 -8.86 16.85
N LEU A 196 -0.69 -8.69 17.08
CA LEU A 196 -1.19 -7.98 18.25
C LEU A 196 -0.84 -8.67 19.56
N LYS A 197 -0.81 -10.01 19.60
CA LYS A 197 -0.36 -10.77 20.77
C LYS A 197 1.12 -10.59 21.08
N THR A 198 1.95 -10.34 20.10
CA THR A 198 3.38 -10.04 20.28
C THR A 198 3.66 -8.55 20.43
N SER A 199 2.84 -7.69 19.85
CA SER A 199 2.88 -6.23 19.92
C SER A 199 4.30 -5.65 19.84
N PRO A 200 5.07 -5.93 18.77
CA PRO A 200 6.45 -5.47 18.69
C PRO A 200 6.50 -3.94 18.66
N ALA A 201 7.43 -3.37 19.43
CA ALA A 201 7.56 -1.91 19.58
C ALA A 201 7.81 -1.19 18.25
N THR A 202 8.46 -1.85 17.29
CA THR A 202 8.74 -1.34 15.95
C THR A 202 7.48 -1.14 15.09
N LEU A 203 6.38 -1.82 15.41
CA LEU A 203 5.10 -1.74 14.69
C LEU A 203 4.04 -0.95 15.44
N GLN A 204 4.40 -0.30 16.55
CA GLN A 204 3.42 0.37 17.41
C GLN A 204 2.58 1.42 16.63
N TYR A 205 3.20 2.15 15.71
CA TYR A 205 2.52 3.12 14.86
C TYR A 205 1.56 2.42 13.88
N ASP A 206 2.04 1.42 13.14
CA ASP A 206 1.22 0.68 12.18
C ASP A 206 0.03 -0.02 12.86
N LEU A 207 0.24 -0.61 14.04
CA LEU A 207 -0.83 -1.25 14.81
C LEU A 207 -1.84 -0.23 15.33
N GLN A 208 -1.39 0.96 15.74
CA GLN A 208 -2.28 2.04 16.16
C GLN A 208 -3.20 2.48 15.02
N GLU A 209 -2.64 2.76 13.85
CA GLU A 209 -3.40 3.15 12.66
C GLU A 209 -4.39 2.03 12.24
N LEU A 210 -3.94 0.77 12.25
CA LEU A 210 -4.80 -0.37 11.97
C LEU A 210 -5.99 -0.44 12.93
N ILE A 211 -5.76 -0.28 14.24
CA ILE A 211 -6.83 -0.31 15.25
C ILE A 211 -7.81 0.84 15.04
N ILE A 212 -7.35 2.02 14.65
CA ILE A 212 -8.21 3.16 14.33
C ILE A 212 -9.12 2.81 13.15
N VAL A 213 -8.55 2.32 12.06
CA VAL A 213 -9.30 1.97 10.84
C VAL A 213 -10.28 0.83 11.08
N LEU A 214 -9.90 -0.18 11.87
CA LEU A 214 -10.81 -1.26 12.28
C LEU A 214 -11.96 -0.74 13.12
N PHE A 215 -11.68 0.17 14.05
CA PHE A 215 -12.71 0.76 14.91
C PHE A 215 -13.67 1.67 14.13
N GLU A 216 -13.19 2.41 13.15
CA GLU A 216 -14.02 3.20 12.24
C GLU A 216 -14.94 2.33 11.38
N ALA A 217 -14.46 1.14 10.96
CA ALA A 217 -15.26 0.19 10.20
C ALA A 217 -16.31 -0.53 11.05
N SER A 218 -15.96 -1.02 12.24
CA SER A 218 -16.87 -1.69 13.18
C SER A 218 -16.40 -1.50 14.64
N PRO A 219 -16.97 -0.53 15.37
CA PRO A 219 -16.60 -0.27 16.76
C PRO A 219 -16.79 -1.46 17.68
N ASP A 220 -17.92 -2.16 17.58
CA ASP A 220 -18.28 -3.27 18.46
C ASP A 220 -17.39 -4.48 18.26
N GLU A 221 -17.19 -4.90 16.99
CA GLU A 221 -16.33 -6.05 16.66
C GLU A 221 -14.88 -5.78 17.03
N THR A 222 -14.39 -4.57 16.78
CA THR A 222 -13.02 -4.20 17.13
C THR A 222 -12.81 -4.19 18.64
N THR A 223 -13.77 -3.64 19.40
CA THR A 223 -13.72 -3.64 20.86
C THR A 223 -13.73 -5.06 21.42
N PHE A 224 -14.62 -5.92 20.90
CA PHE A 224 -14.66 -7.34 21.27
C PHE A 224 -13.36 -8.06 20.95
N PHE A 225 -12.83 -7.88 19.75
CA PHE A 225 -11.55 -8.46 19.32
C PHE A 225 -10.39 -8.07 20.25
N LEU A 226 -10.24 -6.79 20.59
CA LEU A 226 -9.21 -6.32 21.51
C LEU A 226 -9.40 -6.89 22.93
N GLN A 227 -10.63 -7.06 23.36
CA GLN A 227 -10.96 -7.69 24.64
C GLN A 227 -10.53 -9.17 24.66
N GLU A 228 -10.77 -9.91 23.59
CA GLU A 228 -10.35 -11.30 23.48
C GLU A 228 -8.81 -11.44 23.41
N ILE A 229 -8.10 -10.55 22.72
CA ILE A 229 -6.64 -10.50 22.74
C ILE A 229 -6.10 -10.36 24.18
N ILE A 230 -6.68 -9.44 24.95
CA ILE A 230 -6.21 -9.18 26.32
C ILE A 230 -6.56 -10.34 27.26
N LYS A 231 -7.77 -10.93 27.13
CA LYS A 231 -8.23 -12.04 27.97
C LYS A 231 -7.54 -13.36 27.63
N GLY A 232 -7.28 -13.58 26.33
CA GLY A 232 -6.76 -14.85 25.80
C GLY A 232 -5.26 -15.04 25.97
N THR A 233 -4.52 -14.05 26.48
CA THR A 233 -3.09 -14.15 26.65
C THR A 233 -2.63 -13.89 28.08
N ARG A 234 -1.65 -14.69 28.55
CA ARG A 234 -0.91 -14.40 29.77
C ARG A 234 0.23 -13.40 29.55
N ASN A 235 0.55 -13.09 28.31
CA ASN A 235 1.59 -12.15 27.95
C ASN A 235 1.11 -10.70 28.24
N PRO A 236 1.85 -9.90 29.02
CA PRO A 236 1.47 -8.52 29.31
C PRO A 236 1.69 -7.56 28.14
N LEU A 237 2.44 -7.96 27.09
CA LEU A 237 2.83 -7.09 25.98
C LEU A 237 1.65 -6.42 25.27
N PRO A 238 0.56 -7.11 24.90
CA PRO A 238 -0.60 -6.48 24.27
C PRO A 238 -1.22 -5.39 25.15
N SER A 239 -1.40 -5.68 26.45
CA SER A 239 -1.96 -4.71 27.40
C SER A 239 -1.06 -3.47 27.56
N VAL A 240 0.25 -3.66 27.56
CA VAL A 240 1.24 -2.54 27.64
C VAL A 240 1.21 -1.72 26.35
N ALA A 241 1.19 -2.37 25.20
CA ALA A 241 1.15 -1.71 23.91
C ALA A 241 -0.15 -0.89 23.74
N LEU A 242 -1.30 -1.49 24.04
CA LEU A 242 -2.61 -0.82 23.98
C LEU A 242 -2.70 0.39 24.92
N ARG A 243 -2.11 0.30 26.15
CA ARG A 243 -2.04 1.46 27.04
C ARG A 243 -1.19 2.60 26.47
N ARG A 244 -0.10 2.30 25.77
CA ARG A 244 0.74 3.32 25.12
C ARG A 244 0.04 3.98 23.93
N MET A 245 -0.75 3.21 23.16
CA MET A 245 -1.50 3.70 22.01
C MET A 245 -2.76 4.47 22.43
N ALA A 246 -3.36 4.11 23.56
CA ALA A 246 -4.65 4.64 24.02
C ALA A 246 -4.83 6.17 23.89
N PRO A 247 -3.86 7.04 24.26
CA PRO A 247 -4.04 8.50 24.15
C PRO A 247 -4.28 9.02 22.72
N LYS A 248 -3.95 8.21 21.69
CA LYS A 248 -4.05 8.57 20.28
C LYS A 248 -5.23 7.88 19.57
N LEU A 249 -5.95 7.00 20.27
CA LEU A 249 -7.11 6.30 19.74
C LEU A 249 -8.37 7.17 19.85
N PRO A 250 -9.46 6.88 19.10
CA PRO A 250 -10.75 7.54 19.26
C PRO A 250 -11.26 7.50 20.71
N GLN A 251 -11.93 8.57 21.16
CA GLN A 251 -12.34 8.73 22.55
C GLN A 251 -13.20 7.57 23.08
N GLU A 252 -14.12 7.08 22.26
CA GLU A 252 -15.00 5.96 22.60
C GLU A 252 -14.18 4.68 22.83
N LEU A 253 -13.22 4.40 21.96
CA LEU A 253 -12.33 3.25 22.12
C LEU A 253 -11.43 3.38 23.35
N GLN A 254 -10.97 4.61 23.69
CA GLN A 254 -10.21 4.83 24.91
C GLN A 254 -10.99 4.45 26.17
N ILE A 255 -12.29 4.77 26.22
CA ILE A 255 -13.18 4.44 27.35
C ILE A 255 -13.30 2.92 27.46
N SER A 256 -13.64 2.25 26.37
CA SER A 256 -13.78 0.79 26.31
C SER A 256 -12.48 0.07 26.71
N LEU A 257 -11.34 0.52 26.20
CA LEU A 257 -10.03 -0.06 26.53
C LEU A 257 -9.67 0.10 28.01
N ARG A 258 -9.98 1.24 28.64
CA ARG A 258 -9.73 1.43 30.10
C ARG A 258 -10.48 0.39 30.92
N GLU A 259 -11.71 0.12 30.56
CA GLU A 259 -12.56 -0.88 31.24
C GLU A 259 -12.04 -2.30 31.03
N ILE A 260 -11.70 -2.68 29.78
CA ILE A 260 -11.11 -3.98 29.45
C ILE A 260 -9.80 -4.21 30.23
N LEU A 261 -8.91 -3.22 30.23
CA LEU A 261 -7.62 -3.30 30.92
C LEU A 261 -7.76 -3.33 32.45
N ARG A 262 -8.79 -2.70 33.01
CA ARG A 262 -9.11 -2.80 34.43
C ARG A 262 -9.57 -4.20 34.82
N GLN A 263 -10.48 -4.79 34.04
CA GLN A 263 -10.99 -6.15 34.27
C GLN A 263 -9.86 -7.20 34.16
N ALA A 264 -8.92 -7.02 33.23
CA ALA A 264 -7.80 -7.94 33.09
C ALA A 264 -6.87 -7.92 34.30
N ASN A 265 -6.61 -6.74 34.92
CA ASN A 265 -5.78 -6.63 36.10
C ASN A 265 -6.39 -7.25 37.37
N THR A 266 -7.72 -7.33 37.47
CA THR A 266 -8.41 -7.97 38.62
C THR A 266 -8.37 -9.50 38.56
N ARG A 267 -8.15 -10.10 37.39
CA ARG A 267 -8.03 -11.56 37.22
C ARG A 267 -6.62 -12.11 37.43
N THR A 268 -5.62 -11.26 37.43
CA THR A 268 -4.20 -11.62 37.58
C THR A 268 -3.71 -11.52 39.03
N ARG A 269 -4.57 -11.02 39.90
CA ARG A 269 -4.39 -11.05 41.37
C ARG A 269 -5.16 -12.20 41.98
#